data_64eb8ff02a24d96184170eae94a8c598
#
_entry.id   64eb8ff02a24d96184170eae94a8c598
#
_cell.length_a   1.000
_cell.length_b   1.000
_cell.length_c   1.000
_cell.angle_alpha   90.00
_cell.angle_beta   90.00
_cell.angle_gamma   90.00
#
_symmetry.space_group_name_H-M   'P 1'
#
loop_
_entity.id
_entity.type
_entity.pdbx_description
1 polymer ?
#
loop_
_entity_poly.entity_id
_entity_poly.type
_entity_poly.pdbx_seq_one_letter_code
_entity_poly.pdbx_strand_id
1 'polypeptide(L)'
;MVVKADSGISSLADLAGKSVMAQAASSAVDAINANESLKSSLKEVVELADYNTGFMELKQGSVDAIAADLGVAKFQIASNEGDYVILDEPISTEQYAIGFLKGNTELRDAVNAELLKMAEDGTMLSIAEKYVDQGLVIDSLCLVK
;
A
#
# COMPACT_ATOMS: atom_id res chain seq x y z
N MET A 1 -5.72 -1.94 4.67
CA MET A 1 -6.32 -0.80 5.42
C MET A 1 -5.50 -0.49 6.65
N VAL A 2 -5.31 0.80 6.96
CA VAL A 2 -4.67 1.31 8.18
C VAL A 2 -5.74 1.99 9.03
N VAL A 3 -5.75 1.71 10.33
CA VAL A 3 -6.65 2.31 11.31
C VAL A 3 -5.87 2.71 12.56
N LYS A 4 -6.46 3.54 13.43
CA LYS A 4 -5.84 3.81 14.74
C LYS A 4 -5.88 2.55 15.60
N ALA A 5 -4.82 2.33 16.38
CA ALA A 5 -4.71 1.17 17.25
C ALA A 5 -5.83 1.10 18.31
N ASP A 6 -6.36 2.24 18.72
CA ASP A 6 -7.44 2.37 19.71
C ASP A 6 -8.85 2.49 19.10
N SER A 7 -8.98 2.34 17.76
CA SER A 7 -10.25 2.55 17.04
C SER A 7 -11.31 1.48 17.30
N GLY A 8 -10.91 0.29 17.75
CA GLY A 8 -11.78 -0.88 17.83
C GLY A 8 -12.14 -1.53 16.49
N ILE A 9 -11.56 -1.04 15.36
CA ILE A 9 -11.73 -1.61 14.03
C ILE A 9 -10.70 -2.72 13.84
N SER A 10 -11.14 -3.93 13.52
CA SER A 10 -10.28 -5.12 13.39
C SER A 10 -10.46 -5.86 12.06
N SER A 11 -11.47 -5.52 11.28
CA SER A 11 -11.79 -6.15 9.99
C SER A 11 -12.34 -5.13 8.98
N LEU A 12 -12.43 -5.51 7.70
CA LEU A 12 -13.09 -4.67 6.68
C LEU A 12 -14.59 -4.49 6.97
N ALA A 13 -15.23 -5.44 7.63
CA ALA A 13 -16.65 -5.34 8.00
C ALA A 13 -16.91 -4.23 9.03
N ASP A 14 -15.95 -3.95 9.92
CA ASP A 14 -16.08 -2.89 10.93
C ASP A 14 -16.00 -1.48 10.32
N LEU A 15 -15.65 -1.37 9.03
CA LEU A 15 -15.66 -0.11 8.29
C LEU A 15 -17.06 0.32 7.83
N ALA A 16 -18.09 -0.46 8.09
CA ALA A 16 -19.47 -0.08 7.77
C ALA A 16 -19.85 1.25 8.45
N GLY A 17 -20.30 2.22 7.64
CA GLY A 17 -20.64 3.58 8.10
C GLY A 17 -19.43 4.47 8.42
N LYS A 18 -18.21 4.06 8.09
CA LYS A 18 -16.96 4.78 8.35
C LYS A 18 -16.49 5.57 7.14
N SER A 19 -15.73 6.63 7.39
CA SER A 19 -15.06 7.44 6.37
C SER A 19 -13.66 6.88 6.11
N VAL A 20 -13.39 6.50 4.86
CA VAL A 20 -12.11 5.93 4.45
C VAL A 20 -11.38 6.89 3.51
N MET A 21 -10.13 7.23 3.86
CA MET A 21 -9.25 8.02 2.99
C MET A 21 -8.53 7.12 1.98
N ALA A 22 -8.40 7.58 0.75
CA ALA A 22 -7.49 7.04 -0.26
C ALA A 22 -6.79 8.19 -1.00
N GLN A 23 -5.59 7.93 -1.52
CA GLN A 23 -4.94 8.92 -2.36
C GLN A 23 -5.67 9.02 -3.70
N ALA A 24 -5.92 10.25 -4.15
CA ALA A 24 -6.60 10.50 -5.42
C ALA A 24 -5.87 9.85 -6.61
N ALA A 25 -6.63 9.26 -7.51
CA ALA A 25 -6.13 8.57 -8.72
C ALA A 25 -5.13 7.43 -8.41
N SER A 26 -5.25 6.76 -7.26
CA SER A 26 -4.43 5.60 -6.87
C SER A 26 -5.16 4.28 -7.10
N SER A 27 -4.39 3.17 -7.12
CA SER A 27 -4.93 1.81 -7.14
C SER A 27 -5.83 1.50 -5.92
N ALA A 28 -5.64 2.20 -4.80
CA ALA A 28 -6.49 2.06 -3.63
C ALA A 28 -7.93 2.52 -3.90
N VAL A 29 -8.12 3.63 -4.64
CA VAL A 29 -9.46 4.09 -5.08
C VAL A 29 -10.09 3.05 -6.00
N ASP A 30 -9.33 2.52 -6.96
CA ASP A 30 -9.82 1.49 -7.87
C ASP A 30 -10.19 0.20 -7.14
N ALA A 31 -9.39 -0.22 -6.15
CA ALA A 31 -9.65 -1.40 -5.33
C ALA A 31 -10.93 -1.26 -4.50
N ILE A 32 -11.17 -0.09 -3.87
CA ILE A 32 -12.43 0.18 -3.17
C ILE A 32 -13.60 0.17 -4.14
N ASN A 33 -13.46 0.80 -5.31
CA ASN A 33 -14.50 0.85 -6.32
C ASN A 33 -14.86 -0.52 -6.90
N ALA A 34 -13.88 -1.42 -7.02
CA ALA A 34 -14.10 -2.79 -7.49
C ALA A 34 -14.75 -3.70 -6.43
N ASN A 35 -14.65 -3.35 -5.15
CA ASN A 35 -15.29 -4.08 -4.06
C ASN A 35 -16.64 -3.42 -3.69
N GLU A 36 -17.69 -3.77 -4.43
CA GLU A 36 -19.05 -3.16 -4.25
C GLU A 36 -19.60 -3.32 -2.83
N SER A 37 -19.32 -4.44 -2.17
CA SER A 37 -19.77 -4.70 -0.79
C SER A 37 -19.10 -3.72 0.18
N LEU A 38 -17.79 -3.57 0.10
CA LEU A 38 -17.06 -2.61 0.92
C LEU A 38 -17.53 -1.19 0.61
N LYS A 39 -17.49 -0.79 -0.68
CA LYS A 39 -17.85 0.56 -1.10
C LYS A 39 -19.24 0.99 -0.64
N SER A 40 -20.24 0.11 -0.79
CA SER A 40 -21.61 0.42 -0.39
C SER A 40 -21.83 0.47 1.12
N SER A 41 -20.97 -0.18 1.89
CA SER A 41 -21.01 -0.15 3.36
C SER A 41 -20.40 1.10 3.97
N LEU A 42 -19.44 1.74 3.26
CA LEU A 42 -18.76 2.94 3.75
C LEU A 42 -19.70 4.15 3.83
N LYS A 43 -19.45 5.03 4.77
CA LYS A 43 -20.09 6.36 4.79
C LYS A 43 -19.64 7.18 3.59
N GLU A 44 -18.33 7.23 3.36
CA GLU A 44 -17.73 7.97 2.25
C GLU A 44 -16.28 7.51 1.99
N VAL A 45 -15.80 7.77 0.78
CA VAL A 45 -14.38 7.70 0.42
C VAL A 45 -13.87 9.12 0.26
N VAL A 46 -12.88 9.50 1.07
CA VAL A 46 -12.26 10.84 1.06
C VAL A 46 -10.98 10.76 0.23
N GLU A 47 -11.00 11.36 -0.95
CA GLU A 47 -9.81 11.40 -1.81
C GLU A 47 -8.95 12.61 -1.47
N LEU A 48 -7.69 12.38 -1.06
CA LEU A 48 -6.70 13.41 -0.76
C LEU A 48 -5.49 13.29 -1.69
N ALA A 49 -4.75 14.38 -1.84
CA ALA A 49 -3.61 14.42 -2.76
C ALA A 49 -2.44 13.55 -2.31
N ASP A 50 -2.25 13.38 -1.00
CA ASP A 50 -1.11 12.67 -0.44
C ASP A 50 -1.45 11.96 0.89
N TYR A 51 -0.65 10.93 1.20
CA TYR A 51 -0.83 10.14 2.41
C TYR A 51 -0.44 10.86 3.69
N ASN A 52 0.50 11.83 3.67
CA ASN A 52 0.87 12.55 4.89
C ASN A 52 -0.33 13.33 5.43
N THR A 53 -1.05 14.01 4.54
CA THR A 53 -2.32 14.67 4.89
C THR A 53 -3.33 13.64 5.40
N GLY A 54 -3.45 12.49 4.72
CA GLY A 54 -4.35 11.40 5.14
C GLY A 54 -4.06 10.89 6.56
N PHE A 55 -2.80 10.68 6.90
CA PHE A 55 -2.42 10.24 8.26
C PHE A 55 -2.67 11.32 9.32
N MET A 56 -2.55 12.60 8.97
CA MET A 56 -2.96 13.70 9.86
C MET A 56 -4.47 13.68 10.11
N GLU A 57 -5.28 13.48 9.08
CA GLU A 57 -6.74 13.38 9.18
C GLU A 57 -7.17 12.14 10.01
N LEU A 58 -6.50 11.00 9.81
CA LEU A 58 -6.71 9.80 10.63
C LEU A 58 -6.38 10.04 12.10
N LYS A 59 -5.28 10.72 12.38
CA LYS A 59 -4.87 11.08 13.75
C LYS A 59 -5.88 11.98 14.45
N GLN A 60 -6.42 12.94 13.71
CA GLN A 60 -7.43 13.90 14.21
C GLN A 60 -8.83 13.26 14.30
N GLY A 61 -9.08 12.13 13.65
CA GLY A 61 -10.38 11.46 13.62
C GLY A 61 -11.35 12.03 12.58
N SER A 62 -10.87 12.80 11.60
CA SER A 62 -11.67 13.26 10.45
C SER A 62 -11.99 12.13 9.49
N VAL A 63 -11.10 11.13 9.42
CA VAL A 63 -11.34 9.84 8.75
C VAL A 63 -11.09 8.70 9.74
N ASP A 64 -11.73 7.56 9.50
CA ASP A 64 -11.64 6.38 10.39
C ASP A 64 -10.56 5.39 9.95
N ALA A 65 -10.26 5.36 8.65
CA ALA A 65 -9.26 4.45 8.06
C ALA A 65 -8.60 5.06 6.82
N ILE A 66 -7.44 4.50 6.45
CA ILE A 66 -6.71 4.82 5.21
C ILE A 66 -6.54 3.56 4.37
N ALA A 67 -6.93 3.62 3.10
CA ALA A 67 -6.58 2.64 2.10
C ALA A 67 -5.24 3.04 1.47
N ALA A 68 -4.21 2.26 1.69
CA ALA A 68 -2.87 2.52 1.19
C ALA A 68 -2.18 1.23 0.75
N ASP A 69 -1.16 1.39 -0.08
CA ASP A 69 -0.18 0.34 -0.36
C ASP A 69 0.49 -0.15 0.93
N LEU A 70 0.83 -1.43 0.98
CA LEU A 70 1.40 -2.05 2.18
C LEU A 70 2.75 -1.42 2.58
N GLY A 71 3.59 -1.06 1.59
CA GLY A 71 4.87 -0.42 1.83
C GLY A 71 4.69 0.98 2.43
N VAL A 72 3.77 1.78 1.88
CA VAL A 72 3.42 3.11 2.41
C VAL A 72 2.88 2.98 3.84
N ALA A 73 1.96 2.04 4.08
CA ALA A 73 1.39 1.81 5.39
C ALA A 73 2.46 1.45 6.43
N LYS A 74 3.35 0.53 6.11
CA LYS A 74 4.44 0.10 7.01
C LYS A 74 5.44 1.21 7.28
N PHE A 75 5.82 1.99 6.26
CA PHE A 75 6.70 3.14 6.41
C PHE A 75 6.12 4.17 7.39
N GLN A 76 4.84 4.50 7.25
CA GLN A 76 4.16 5.45 8.12
C GLN A 76 4.03 4.93 9.57
N ILE A 77 3.76 3.63 9.74
CA ILE A 77 3.66 3.01 11.07
C ILE A 77 5.03 2.97 11.75
N ALA A 78 6.10 2.64 11.02
CA ALA A 78 7.46 2.66 11.57
C ALA A 78 7.86 4.05 12.11
N SER A 79 7.31 5.12 11.51
CA SER A 79 7.54 6.51 11.97
C SER A 79 6.62 6.95 13.11
N ASN A 80 5.58 6.18 13.44
CA ASN A 80 4.55 6.50 14.44
C ASN A 80 4.19 5.23 15.24
N GLU A 81 5.18 4.63 15.89
CA GLU A 81 5.02 3.36 16.61
C GLU A 81 3.87 3.41 17.62
N GLY A 82 2.98 2.42 17.53
CA GLY A 82 1.86 2.23 18.45
C GLY A 82 0.60 3.03 18.13
N ASP A 83 0.65 4.02 17.22
CA ASP A 83 -0.53 4.84 16.89
C ASP A 83 -1.50 4.14 15.93
N TYR A 84 -0.97 3.28 15.05
CA TYR A 84 -1.73 2.66 13.94
C TYR A 84 -1.53 1.16 13.85
N VAL A 85 -2.51 0.48 13.27
CA VAL A 85 -2.44 -0.94 12.90
C VAL A 85 -2.90 -1.12 11.46
N ILE A 86 -2.36 -2.16 10.79
CA ILE A 86 -2.80 -2.60 9.47
C ILE A 86 -3.76 -3.76 9.69
N LEU A 87 -4.95 -3.73 9.04
CA LEU A 87 -5.88 -4.85 9.07
C LEU A 87 -5.28 -6.03 8.29
N ASP A 88 -5.46 -7.25 8.80
CA ASP A 88 -4.92 -8.46 8.18
C ASP A 88 -5.54 -8.75 6.82
N GLU A 89 -6.80 -8.34 6.60
CA GLU A 89 -7.53 -8.55 5.36
C GLU A 89 -7.16 -7.47 4.34
N PRO A 90 -6.52 -7.82 3.19
CA PRO A 90 -6.23 -6.88 2.13
C PRO A 90 -7.49 -6.54 1.32
N ILE A 91 -7.58 -5.32 0.78
CA ILE A 91 -8.66 -4.94 -0.16
C ILE A 91 -8.41 -5.59 -1.53
N SER A 92 -7.14 -5.61 -1.94
CA SER A 92 -6.68 -6.19 -3.20
C SER A 92 -5.22 -6.58 -3.09
N THR A 93 -4.76 -7.34 -4.07
CA THR A 93 -3.34 -7.63 -4.31
C THR A 93 -2.94 -7.01 -5.64
N GLU A 94 -1.74 -6.43 -5.70
CA GLU A 94 -1.22 -5.82 -6.91
C GLU A 94 0.24 -6.21 -7.15
N GLN A 95 0.73 -5.95 -8.36
CA GLN A 95 2.13 -6.14 -8.73
C GLN A 95 2.69 -4.81 -9.25
N TYR A 96 3.90 -4.46 -8.83
CA TYR A 96 4.62 -3.32 -9.37
C TYR A 96 5.27 -3.69 -10.71
N ALA A 97 5.29 -2.73 -11.62
CA ALA A 97 5.96 -2.87 -12.91
C ALA A 97 6.72 -1.59 -13.28
N ILE A 98 7.79 -1.74 -14.04
CA ILE A 98 8.52 -0.61 -14.63
C ILE A 98 7.91 -0.33 -16.00
N GLY A 99 7.37 0.89 -16.18
CA GLY A 99 6.82 1.35 -17.46
C GLY A 99 7.91 1.89 -18.39
N PHE A 100 7.81 1.54 -19.67
CA PHE A 100 8.68 2.05 -20.73
C PHE A 100 7.86 2.74 -21.83
N LEU A 101 8.47 3.69 -22.55
CA LEU A 101 7.86 4.28 -23.71
C LEU A 101 7.51 3.17 -24.74
N LYS A 102 6.30 3.21 -25.27
CA LYS A 102 5.83 2.22 -26.26
C LYS A 102 6.81 2.13 -27.43
N GLY A 103 7.28 0.91 -27.70
CA GLY A 103 8.26 0.63 -28.76
C GLY A 103 9.71 0.63 -28.27
N ASN A 104 10.03 1.09 -27.06
CA ASN A 104 11.38 1.03 -26.50
C ASN A 104 11.66 -0.35 -25.87
N THR A 105 11.61 -1.39 -26.71
CA THR A 105 11.77 -2.78 -26.30
C THR A 105 13.21 -3.11 -25.92
N GLU A 106 14.19 -2.47 -26.55
CA GLU A 106 15.62 -2.71 -26.26
C GLU A 106 15.94 -2.34 -24.80
N LEU A 107 15.54 -1.15 -24.33
CA LEU A 107 15.75 -0.74 -22.95
C LEU A 107 14.96 -1.61 -21.97
N ARG A 108 13.70 -1.94 -22.30
CA ARG A 108 12.89 -2.84 -21.48
C ARG A 108 13.57 -4.19 -21.27
N ASP A 109 14.05 -4.78 -22.35
CA ASP A 109 14.65 -6.12 -22.32
C ASP A 109 15.99 -6.12 -21.60
N ALA A 110 16.80 -5.06 -21.78
CA ALA A 110 18.03 -4.86 -21.03
C ALA A 110 17.78 -4.73 -19.52
N VAL A 111 16.82 -3.90 -19.11
CA VAL A 111 16.46 -3.72 -17.68
C VAL A 111 15.92 -5.04 -17.10
N ASN A 112 15.04 -5.74 -17.82
CA ASN A 112 14.51 -7.03 -17.35
C ASN A 112 15.63 -8.07 -17.16
N ALA A 113 16.59 -8.13 -18.09
CA ALA A 113 17.73 -9.05 -18.00
C ALA A 113 18.59 -8.78 -16.75
N GLU A 114 18.88 -7.50 -16.46
CA GLU A 114 19.67 -7.15 -15.28
C GLU A 114 18.89 -7.38 -13.97
N LEU A 115 17.57 -7.11 -13.93
CA LEU A 115 16.74 -7.42 -12.75
C LEU A 115 16.72 -8.92 -12.45
N LEU A 116 16.58 -9.77 -13.47
CA LEU A 116 16.62 -11.23 -13.29
C LEU A 116 17.99 -11.69 -12.79
N LYS A 117 19.07 -11.14 -13.33
CA LYS A 117 20.44 -11.42 -12.87
C LYS A 117 20.66 -10.99 -11.42
N MET A 118 20.17 -9.79 -11.04
CA MET A 118 20.24 -9.32 -9.65
C MET A 118 19.43 -10.20 -8.69
N ALA A 119 18.34 -10.79 -9.16
CA ALA A 119 17.56 -11.75 -8.38
C ALA A 119 18.30 -13.07 -8.20
N GLU A 120 18.97 -13.55 -9.27
CA GLU A 120 19.74 -14.81 -9.26
C GLU A 120 21.01 -14.74 -8.43
N ASP A 121 21.74 -13.63 -8.48
CA ASP A 121 23.02 -13.44 -7.77
C ASP A 121 22.87 -12.90 -6.33
N GLY A 122 21.63 -12.67 -5.87
CA GLY A 122 21.33 -12.19 -4.53
C GLY A 122 21.48 -10.68 -4.33
N THR A 123 21.89 -9.92 -5.36
CA THR A 123 22.04 -8.46 -5.28
C THR A 123 20.72 -7.78 -4.91
N MET A 124 19.61 -8.22 -5.50
CA MET A 124 18.29 -7.65 -5.21
C MET A 124 17.90 -7.84 -3.74
N LEU A 125 18.11 -9.04 -3.19
CA LEU A 125 17.87 -9.33 -1.78
C LEU A 125 18.74 -8.47 -0.87
N SER A 126 20.04 -8.38 -1.17
CA SER A 126 20.98 -7.55 -0.38
C SER A 126 20.64 -6.06 -0.39
N ILE A 127 20.03 -5.56 -1.47
CA ILE A 127 19.51 -4.19 -1.51
C ILE A 127 18.25 -4.09 -0.66
N ALA A 128 17.31 -5.00 -0.82
CA ALA A 128 16.04 -4.98 -0.10
C ALA A 128 16.22 -5.05 1.43
N GLU A 129 17.15 -5.86 1.91
CA GLU A 129 17.47 -5.99 3.34
C GLU A 129 17.80 -4.65 4.01
N LYS A 130 18.38 -3.68 3.27
CA LYS A 130 18.69 -2.35 3.78
C LYS A 130 17.46 -1.48 4.06
N TYR A 131 16.30 -1.87 3.55
CA TYR A 131 15.05 -1.12 3.66
C TYR A 131 13.99 -1.80 4.53
N VAL A 132 14.32 -2.93 5.16
CA VAL A 132 13.40 -3.65 6.05
C VAL A 132 12.94 -2.76 7.21
N ASP A 133 13.86 -2.03 7.83
CA ASP A 133 13.55 -1.09 8.91
C ASP A 133 12.68 0.09 8.46
N GLN A 134 12.57 0.31 7.14
CA GLN A 134 11.69 1.31 6.52
C GLN A 134 10.36 0.72 6.05
N GLY A 135 10.05 -0.52 6.43
CA GLY A 135 8.79 -1.18 6.13
C GLY A 135 8.77 -2.04 4.88
N LEU A 136 9.92 -2.23 4.17
CA LEU A 136 9.95 -3.13 3.02
C LEU A 136 9.75 -4.58 3.48
N VAL A 137 8.86 -5.30 2.79
CA VAL A 137 8.55 -6.71 3.05
C VAL A 137 9.30 -7.56 2.06
N ILE A 138 10.33 -8.29 2.51
CA ILE A 138 11.16 -9.13 1.63
C ILE A 138 10.33 -10.17 0.88
N ASP A 139 9.37 -10.81 1.54
CA ASP A 139 8.48 -11.81 0.93
C ASP A 139 7.59 -11.25 -0.18
N SER A 140 7.50 -9.92 -0.33
CA SER A 140 6.78 -9.26 -1.42
C SER A 140 7.61 -9.10 -2.70
N LEU A 141 8.92 -9.42 -2.67
CA LEU A 141 9.78 -9.35 -3.84
C LEU A 141 9.47 -10.50 -4.79
N CYS A 142 8.73 -10.21 -5.87
CA CYS A 142 8.27 -11.22 -6.83
C CYS A 142 9.37 -11.85 -7.69
N LEU A 143 10.57 -11.28 -7.73
CA LEU A 143 11.72 -11.80 -8.49
C LEU A 143 12.73 -12.60 -7.64
N VAL A 144 12.58 -12.59 -6.31
CA VAL A 144 13.45 -13.40 -5.42
C VAL A 144 12.79 -14.76 -5.23
N LYS A 145 13.53 -15.83 -5.53
CA LYS A 145 13.08 -17.21 -5.33
C LYS A 145 13.61 -17.77 -4.02
#